data_09e7486d832680e35f206a4b7571a9ee
#
_entry.id   09e7486d832680e35f206a4b7571a9ee
#
_cell.length_a   1.000
_cell.length_b   1.000
_cell.length_c   1.000
_cell.angle_alpha   90.00
_cell.angle_beta   90.00
_cell.angle_gamma   90.00
#
_symmetry.space_group_name_H-M   'P 1'
#
loop_
_entity.id
_entity.type
_entity.pdbx_description
1 polymer ?
#
loop_
_entity_poly.entity_id
_entity_poly.type
_entity_poly.pdbx_seq_one_letter_code
_entity_poly.pdbx_strand_id
1 'polypeptide(L)'
;MNNVPRVPADDVRASINNSAVEKDHAKLREMIVAYVRKTGNKAMACAEMTYQVELAKHQLVDPLPDDVKNKVVWRDTFWLPDEAASIYSKAQAVVSMECHSPLIALHNGTPAIYVRQPTDTCKGQMYRDFGSGDWFFEVDETSGEQLWSRLAAIQRNPAKAKSQARSIMRTVNQRQKRMVDVVRQTCRAS
;
A
#
# COMPACT_ATOMS: atom_id res chain seq x y z
N MET A 1 12.00 -13.05 21.41
CA MET A 1 10.84 -12.34 21.99
C MET A 1 9.66 -12.60 21.07
N ASN A 2 8.62 -13.27 21.56
CA ASN A 2 7.42 -13.56 20.77
C ASN A 2 6.68 -12.25 20.52
N ASN A 3 6.68 -11.78 19.27
CA ASN A 3 5.82 -10.68 18.86
C ASN A 3 4.37 -11.18 18.81
N VAL A 4 3.71 -11.14 19.95
CA VAL A 4 2.26 -11.29 20.00
C VAL A 4 1.68 -10.03 19.37
N PRO A 5 0.83 -10.15 18.33
CA PRO A 5 0.14 -8.99 17.78
C PRO A 5 -0.59 -8.27 18.94
N ARG A 6 -0.40 -6.97 19.06
CA ARG A 6 -1.11 -6.14 20.05
C ARG A 6 -2.57 -5.86 19.66
N VAL A 7 -3.14 -6.69 18.82
CA VAL A 7 -4.56 -6.69 18.58
C VAL A 7 -5.14 -7.66 19.59
N PRO A 8 -6.05 -7.23 20.47
CA PRO A 8 -6.69 -8.13 21.42
C PRO A 8 -7.24 -9.36 20.69
N ALA A 9 -7.07 -10.54 21.28
CA ALA A 9 -7.51 -11.79 20.67
C ALA A 9 -9.04 -11.85 20.43
N ASP A 10 -9.78 -10.96 21.05
CA ASP A 10 -11.21 -10.72 20.96
C ASP A 10 -11.61 -9.63 19.96
N ASP A 11 -10.66 -8.95 19.30
CA ASP A 11 -10.98 -8.02 18.21
C ASP A 11 -11.49 -8.80 16.99
N VAL A 12 -12.78 -8.64 16.68
CA VAL A 12 -13.43 -9.28 15.53
C VAL A 12 -12.71 -8.97 14.22
N ARG A 13 -12.12 -7.79 14.08
CA ARG A 13 -11.36 -7.39 12.89
C ARG A 13 -10.09 -8.23 12.74
N ALA A 14 -9.38 -8.48 13.83
CA ALA A 14 -8.20 -9.34 13.81
C ALA A 14 -8.57 -10.77 13.39
N SER A 15 -9.67 -11.30 13.91
CA SER A 15 -10.16 -12.63 13.54
C SER A 15 -10.52 -12.72 12.06
N ILE A 16 -11.21 -11.72 11.50
CA ILE A 16 -11.55 -11.65 10.08
C ILE A 16 -10.29 -11.58 9.23
N ASN A 17 -9.37 -10.68 9.54
CA ASN A 17 -8.13 -10.53 8.79
C ASN A 17 -7.27 -11.80 8.86
N ASN A 18 -7.14 -12.42 10.03
CA ASN A 18 -6.36 -13.64 10.20
C ASN A 18 -6.94 -14.83 9.42
N SER A 19 -8.26 -14.93 9.31
CA SER A 19 -8.91 -15.99 8.52
C SER A 19 -8.70 -15.82 7.01
N ALA A 20 -8.43 -14.60 6.54
CA ALA A 20 -8.25 -14.26 5.12
C ALA A 20 -6.77 -14.08 4.71
N VAL A 21 -5.82 -14.15 5.66
CA VAL A 21 -4.40 -13.82 5.44
C VAL A 21 -3.83 -14.49 4.19
N GLU A 22 -3.99 -15.81 4.05
CA GLU A 22 -3.45 -16.54 2.90
C GLU A 22 -4.13 -16.12 1.60
N LYS A 23 -5.45 -16.03 1.58
CA LYS A 23 -6.25 -15.63 0.41
C LYS A 23 -5.85 -14.24 -0.09
N ASP A 24 -5.65 -13.31 0.81
CA ASP A 24 -5.32 -11.92 0.48
C ASP A 24 -3.88 -11.79 -0.03
N HIS A 25 -2.94 -12.44 0.66
CA HIS A 25 -1.53 -12.40 0.25
C HIS A 25 -1.24 -13.21 -1.02
N ALA A 26 -2.01 -14.27 -1.31
CA ALA A 26 -1.91 -15.00 -2.57
C ALA A 26 -2.05 -14.09 -3.79
N LYS A 27 -2.97 -13.13 -3.75
CA LYS A 27 -3.19 -12.15 -4.83
C LYS A 27 -1.97 -11.23 -5.03
N LEU A 28 -1.34 -10.81 -3.93
CA LEU A 28 -0.10 -10.02 -4.01
C LEU A 28 1.06 -10.86 -4.54
N ARG A 29 1.17 -12.14 -4.14
CA ARG A 29 2.20 -13.04 -4.69
C ARG A 29 2.02 -13.26 -6.18
N GLU A 30 0.79 -13.49 -6.66
CA GLU A 30 0.49 -13.59 -8.10
C GLU A 30 0.94 -12.33 -8.85
N MET A 31 0.64 -11.15 -8.33
CA MET A 31 1.11 -9.88 -8.89
C MET A 31 2.64 -9.79 -8.88
N ILE A 32 3.31 -10.15 -7.78
CA ILE A 32 4.78 -10.12 -7.66
C ILE A 32 5.42 -11.07 -8.68
N VAL A 33 4.90 -12.28 -8.81
CA VAL A 33 5.38 -13.28 -9.79
C VAL A 33 5.25 -12.71 -11.21
N ALA A 34 4.09 -12.18 -11.54
CA ALA A 34 3.87 -11.58 -12.86
C ALA A 34 4.82 -10.40 -13.11
N TYR A 35 4.97 -9.51 -12.11
CA TYR A 35 5.87 -8.37 -12.18
C TYR A 35 7.32 -8.78 -12.44
N VAL A 36 7.86 -9.65 -11.62
CA VAL A 36 9.26 -10.07 -11.71
C VAL A 36 9.53 -10.80 -13.04
N ARG A 37 8.67 -11.73 -13.41
CA ARG A 37 8.84 -12.52 -14.66
C ARG A 37 8.70 -11.68 -15.92
N LYS A 38 7.79 -10.70 -15.93
CA LYS A 38 7.55 -9.85 -17.10
C LYS A 38 8.54 -8.71 -17.24
N THR A 39 9.14 -8.25 -16.15
CA THR A 39 10.01 -7.05 -16.17
C THR A 39 11.47 -7.32 -15.85
N GLY A 40 11.78 -8.42 -15.16
CA GLY A 40 13.10 -8.70 -14.61
C GLY A 40 13.50 -7.80 -13.44
N ASN A 41 12.64 -6.86 -13.04
CA ASN A 41 12.93 -5.92 -11.97
C ASN A 41 12.84 -6.56 -10.58
N LYS A 42 13.44 -5.89 -9.60
CA LYS A 42 13.36 -6.30 -8.19
C LYS A 42 12.11 -5.74 -7.52
N ALA A 43 11.59 -6.47 -6.55
CA ALA A 43 10.58 -6.00 -5.62
C ALA A 43 11.13 -5.98 -4.18
N MET A 44 10.55 -5.15 -3.32
CA MET A 44 10.86 -5.13 -1.90
C MET A 44 9.58 -5.44 -1.12
N ALA A 45 9.63 -6.45 -0.26
CA ALA A 45 8.62 -6.73 0.75
C ALA A 45 9.03 -6.02 2.06
N CYS A 46 8.20 -5.13 2.54
CA CYS A 46 8.44 -4.32 3.73
C CYS A 46 7.14 -4.14 4.53
N ALA A 47 7.29 -3.96 5.83
CA ALA A 47 6.19 -3.86 6.77
C ALA A 47 5.91 -2.41 7.15
N GLU A 48 4.64 -2.09 7.39
CA GLU A 48 4.22 -0.80 7.96
C GLU A 48 4.22 -0.84 9.51
N MET A 49 4.00 -2.03 10.08
CA MET A 49 3.96 -2.27 11.51
C MET A 49 4.99 -3.33 11.92
N THR A 50 5.50 -3.24 13.14
CA THR A 50 6.54 -4.16 13.64
C THR A 50 6.14 -5.63 13.57
N TYR A 51 4.88 -5.96 13.88
CA TYR A 51 4.38 -7.34 13.83
C TYR A 51 4.24 -7.89 12.41
N GLN A 52 4.23 -7.02 11.41
CA GLN A 52 4.10 -7.42 9.99
C GLN A 52 5.44 -7.81 9.37
N VAL A 53 6.58 -7.60 10.04
CA VAL A 53 7.90 -7.89 9.48
C VAL A 53 8.02 -9.37 9.12
N GLU A 54 7.80 -10.25 10.09
CA GLU A 54 7.82 -11.71 9.87
C GLU A 54 6.64 -12.17 9.02
N LEU A 55 5.47 -11.54 9.18
CA LEU A 55 4.30 -11.84 8.36
C LEU A 55 4.59 -11.60 6.88
N ALA A 56 5.22 -10.49 6.53
CA ALA A 56 5.62 -10.19 5.16
C ALA A 56 6.58 -11.24 4.58
N LYS A 57 7.51 -11.76 5.40
CA LYS A 57 8.38 -12.85 4.98
C LYS A 57 7.57 -14.11 4.68
N HIS A 58 6.82 -14.58 5.65
CA HIS A 58 6.10 -15.86 5.55
C HIS A 58 4.97 -15.83 4.53
N GLN A 59 4.29 -14.70 4.36
CA GLN A 59 3.15 -14.60 3.46
C GLN A 59 3.50 -14.11 2.06
N LEU A 60 4.54 -13.30 1.89
CA LEU A 60 4.86 -12.72 0.58
C LEU A 60 6.15 -13.28 -0.03
N VAL A 61 7.14 -13.67 0.77
CA VAL A 61 8.48 -14.01 0.25
C VAL A 61 8.71 -15.52 0.21
N ASP A 62 8.52 -16.20 1.33
CA ASP A 62 8.83 -17.63 1.44
C ASP A 62 8.06 -18.51 0.44
N PRO A 63 6.76 -18.23 0.14
CA PRO A 63 6.01 -19.03 -0.81
C PRO A 63 6.29 -18.74 -2.29
N LEU A 64 7.14 -17.74 -2.61
CA LEU A 64 7.45 -17.41 -4.00
C LEU A 64 8.31 -18.50 -4.67
N PRO A 65 8.12 -18.74 -5.98
CA PRO A 65 9.03 -19.57 -6.76
C PRO A 65 10.48 -19.05 -6.70
N ASP A 66 11.46 -19.94 -6.77
CA ASP A 66 12.88 -19.61 -6.61
C ASP A 66 13.38 -18.58 -7.64
N ASP A 67 12.90 -18.68 -8.88
CA ASP A 67 13.24 -17.73 -9.97
C ASP A 67 12.76 -16.31 -9.66
N VAL A 68 11.71 -16.17 -8.87
CA VAL A 68 11.15 -14.88 -8.43
C VAL A 68 11.75 -14.44 -7.11
N LYS A 69 11.89 -15.35 -6.15
CA LYS A 69 12.40 -15.08 -4.80
C LYS A 69 13.76 -14.36 -4.84
N ASN A 70 14.65 -14.75 -5.74
CA ASN A 70 15.97 -14.13 -5.93
C ASN A 70 15.92 -12.64 -6.36
N LYS A 71 14.76 -12.15 -6.78
CA LYS A 71 14.51 -10.75 -7.15
C LYS A 71 13.69 -10.00 -6.10
N VAL A 72 13.30 -10.65 -5.02
CA VAL A 72 12.51 -10.03 -3.95
C VAL A 72 13.39 -9.83 -2.73
N VAL A 73 13.53 -8.59 -2.31
CA VAL A 73 14.24 -8.22 -1.10
C VAL A 73 13.25 -8.14 0.04
N TRP A 74 13.43 -8.95 1.06
CA TRP A 74 12.69 -8.80 2.31
C TRP A 74 13.44 -7.83 3.23
N ARG A 75 12.73 -6.79 3.69
CA ARG A 75 13.25 -5.92 4.74
C ARG A 75 12.93 -6.55 6.09
N ASP A 76 13.93 -7.00 6.77
CA ASP A 76 13.88 -7.74 8.04
C ASP A 76 13.74 -6.84 9.28
N THR A 77 13.70 -5.53 9.07
CA THR A 77 13.58 -4.54 10.15
C THR A 77 12.43 -3.58 9.90
N PHE A 78 11.77 -3.19 10.98
CA PHE A 78 10.82 -2.08 10.96
C PHE A 78 11.55 -0.77 10.60
N TRP A 79 10.84 0.16 10.01
CA TRP A 79 11.33 1.49 9.67
C TRP A 79 10.38 2.60 10.09
N LEU A 80 10.92 3.79 10.22
CA LEU A 80 10.14 4.98 10.48
C LEU A 80 9.62 5.61 9.16
N PRO A 81 8.62 6.50 9.22
CA PRO A 81 8.03 7.08 8.01
C PRO A 81 8.99 7.83 7.10
N ASP A 82 10.04 8.44 7.64
CA ASP A 82 11.08 9.14 6.88
C ASP A 82 11.97 8.19 6.08
N GLU A 83 12.35 7.05 6.66
CA GLU A 83 13.05 5.99 5.92
C GLU A 83 12.15 5.41 4.82
N ALA A 84 10.89 5.11 5.15
CA ALA A 84 9.90 4.63 4.19
C ALA A 84 9.74 5.63 3.03
N ALA A 85 9.58 6.92 3.33
CA ALA A 85 9.48 7.99 2.33
C ALA A 85 10.71 8.04 1.42
N SER A 86 11.92 7.91 1.99
CA SER A 86 13.18 7.88 1.25
C SER A 86 13.25 6.73 0.24
N ILE A 87 12.79 5.55 0.61
CA ILE A 87 12.75 4.39 -0.30
C ILE A 87 11.62 4.52 -1.32
N TYR A 88 10.41 4.90 -0.88
CA TYR A 88 9.25 5.04 -1.76
C TYR A 88 9.48 6.10 -2.84
N SER A 89 10.19 7.19 -2.54
CA SER A 89 10.53 8.22 -3.54
C SER A 89 11.35 7.70 -4.73
N LYS A 90 12.08 6.60 -4.53
CA LYS A 90 12.91 5.94 -5.55
C LYS A 90 12.22 4.76 -6.22
N ALA A 91 11.08 4.32 -5.69
CA ALA A 91 10.34 3.19 -6.23
C ALA A 91 9.60 3.57 -7.53
N GLN A 92 9.35 2.59 -8.39
CA GLN A 92 8.49 2.75 -9.56
C GLN A 92 7.02 2.85 -9.16
N ALA A 93 6.61 2.08 -8.18
CA ALA A 93 5.29 2.10 -7.56
C ALA A 93 5.36 1.47 -6.17
N VAL A 94 4.35 1.77 -5.35
CA VAL A 94 4.10 1.09 -4.07
C VAL A 94 2.76 0.37 -4.17
N VAL A 95 2.69 -0.86 -3.66
CA VAL A 95 1.44 -1.63 -3.50
C VAL A 95 1.34 -2.05 -2.05
N SER A 96 0.23 -1.74 -1.40
CA SER A 96 0.08 -2.02 0.03
C SER A 96 -1.36 -2.36 0.39
N MET A 97 -1.54 -3.25 1.35
CA MET A 97 -2.82 -3.48 2.03
C MET A 97 -3.01 -2.52 3.22
N GLU A 98 -1.96 -1.83 3.65
CA GLU A 98 -2.04 -0.78 4.66
C GLU A 98 -2.26 0.60 4.03
N CYS A 99 -3.06 1.44 4.68
CA CYS A 99 -3.50 2.70 4.08
C CYS A 99 -2.44 3.82 4.12
N HIS A 100 -1.45 3.77 5.02
CA HIS A 100 -0.50 4.87 5.18
C HIS A 100 0.65 4.81 4.18
N SER A 101 1.15 3.62 3.85
CA SER A 101 2.24 3.45 2.88
C SER A 101 1.93 4.04 1.51
N PRO A 102 0.73 3.84 0.91
CA PRO A 102 0.36 4.52 -0.31
C PRO A 102 0.27 6.04 -0.17
N LEU A 103 -0.16 6.58 0.97
CA LEU A 103 -0.18 8.03 1.21
C LEU A 103 1.23 8.61 1.24
N ILE A 104 2.17 7.96 1.93
CA ILE A 104 3.58 8.36 1.97
C ILE A 104 4.17 8.34 0.55
N ALA A 105 3.88 7.29 -0.23
CA ALA A 105 4.35 7.18 -1.60
C ALA A 105 3.80 8.29 -2.50
N LEU A 106 2.49 8.54 -2.48
CA LEU A 106 1.83 9.60 -3.23
C LEU A 106 2.39 10.98 -2.86
N HIS A 107 2.63 11.23 -1.56
CA HIS A 107 3.24 12.48 -1.09
C HIS A 107 4.62 12.72 -1.71
N ASN A 108 5.37 11.66 -1.94
CA ASN A 108 6.69 11.69 -2.59
C ASN A 108 6.63 11.58 -4.13
N GLY A 109 5.45 11.71 -4.72
CA GLY A 109 5.25 11.67 -6.18
C GLY A 109 5.34 10.28 -6.80
N THR A 110 5.32 9.23 -5.99
CA THR A 110 5.35 7.85 -6.45
C THR A 110 3.94 7.29 -6.59
N PRO A 111 3.61 6.67 -7.74
CA PRO A 111 2.33 5.98 -7.92
C PRO A 111 2.13 4.91 -6.85
N ALA A 112 0.92 4.81 -6.32
CA ALA A 112 0.65 3.86 -5.25
C ALA A 112 -0.71 3.20 -5.39
N ILE A 113 -0.74 1.88 -5.28
CA ILE A 113 -1.94 1.05 -5.28
C ILE A 113 -2.27 0.67 -3.84
N TYR A 114 -3.50 0.98 -3.42
CA TYR A 114 -4.03 0.55 -2.14
C TYR A 114 -5.01 -0.61 -2.36
N VAL A 115 -4.75 -1.73 -1.70
CA VAL A 115 -5.59 -2.94 -1.70
C VAL A 115 -6.25 -3.02 -0.33
N ARG A 116 -7.47 -2.52 -0.22
CA ARG A 116 -8.17 -2.36 1.05
C ARG A 116 -8.75 -3.69 1.56
N GLN A 117 -8.54 -3.96 2.84
CA GLN A 117 -9.25 -5.02 3.54
C GLN A 117 -10.63 -4.52 4.02
N PRO A 118 -11.66 -5.39 4.10
CA PRO A 118 -13.01 -4.99 4.51
C PRO A 118 -13.06 -4.31 5.89
N THR A 119 -12.13 -4.67 6.76
CA THR A 119 -12.01 -4.14 8.13
C THR A 119 -11.43 -2.72 8.22
N ASP A 120 -10.92 -2.17 7.12
CA ASP A 120 -10.31 -0.83 7.08
C ASP A 120 -11.33 0.32 7.09
N THR A 121 -12.57 0.03 7.33
CA THR A 121 -13.66 1.00 7.51
C THR A 121 -13.74 2.08 6.41
N CYS A 122 -13.83 3.36 6.78
CA CYS A 122 -13.95 4.49 5.84
C CYS A 122 -12.65 4.91 5.14
N LYS A 123 -11.51 4.29 5.45
CA LYS A 123 -10.21 4.67 4.86
C LYS A 123 -10.19 4.57 3.34
N GLY A 124 -10.90 3.59 2.76
CA GLY A 124 -11.04 3.44 1.32
C GLY A 124 -11.76 4.62 0.65
N GLN A 125 -12.77 5.20 1.32
CA GLN A 125 -13.49 6.35 0.79
C GLN A 125 -12.56 7.55 0.60
N MET A 126 -11.62 7.76 1.52
CA MET A 126 -10.61 8.81 1.40
C MET A 126 -9.84 8.72 0.07
N TYR A 127 -9.44 7.52 -0.37
CA TYR A 127 -8.74 7.32 -1.64
C TYR A 127 -9.59 7.66 -2.85
N ARG A 128 -10.88 7.32 -2.83
CA ARG A 128 -11.83 7.71 -3.88
C ARG A 128 -12.01 9.22 -3.92
N ASP A 129 -12.11 9.84 -2.76
CA ASP A 129 -12.38 11.28 -2.61
C ASP A 129 -11.27 12.17 -3.15
N PHE A 130 -10.00 11.76 -3.11
CA PHE A 130 -8.94 12.54 -3.72
C PHE A 130 -8.56 12.10 -5.13
N GLY A 131 -9.37 11.24 -5.74
CA GLY A 131 -9.24 10.91 -7.15
C GLY A 131 -8.22 9.81 -7.46
N SER A 132 -7.92 8.94 -6.47
CA SER A 132 -7.06 7.78 -6.71
C SER A 132 -7.83 6.47 -6.97
N GLY A 133 -9.09 6.57 -7.41
CA GLY A 133 -9.94 5.40 -7.64
C GLY A 133 -9.36 4.36 -8.59
N ASP A 134 -8.56 4.79 -9.58
CA ASP A 134 -7.85 3.88 -10.49
C ASP A 134 -6.77 3.03 -9.81
N TRP A 135 -6.31 3.43 -8.62
CA TRP A 135 -5.28 2.77 -7.83
C TRP A 135 -5.79 2.25 -6.49
N PHE A 136 -7.12 2.12 -6.39
CA PHE A 136 -7.80 1.62 -5.22
C PHE A 136 -8.55 0.33 -5.56
N PHE A 137 -8.32 -0.71 -4.78
CA PHE A 137 -8.93 -2.02 -4.94
C PHE A 137 -9.48 -2.53 -3.61
N GLU A 138 -10.65 -3.16 -3.66
CA GLU A 138 -11.14 -3.97 -2.56
C GLU A 138 -10.52 -5.37 -2.67
N VAL A 139 -9.89 -5.85 -1.61
CA VAL A 139 -9.18 -7.14 -1.66
C VAL A 139 -10.08 -8.30 -2.03
N ASP A 140 -11.33 -8.31 -1.56
CA ASP A 140 -12.28 -9.41 -1.85
C ASP A 140 -12.81 -9.38 -3.28
N GLU A 141 -12.76 -8.23 -3.95
CA GLU A 141 -13.29 -8.02 -5.30
C GLU A 141 -12.21 -8.02 -6.39
N THR A 142 -10.94 -8.25 -6.01
CA THR A 142 -9.82 -8.16 -6.96
C THR A 142 -9.03 -9.46 -7.05
N SER A 143 -8.30 -9.63 -8.14
CA SER A 143 -7.36 -10.73 -8.37
C SER A 143 -5.92 -10.23 -8.50
N GLY A 144 -4.95 -11.14 -8.37
CA GLY A 144 -3.55 -10.83 -8.63
C GLY A 144 -3.29 -10.35 -10.06
N GLU A 145 -4.03 -10.88 -11.03
CA GLU A 145 -3.98 -10.44 -12.44
C GLU A 145 -4.45 -8.98 -12.61
N GLN A 146 -5.52 -8.59 -11.94
CA GLN A 146 -6.00 -7.20 -11.99
C GLN A 146 -5.00 -6.24 -11.35
N LEU A 147 -4.39 -6.61 -10.22
CA LEU A 147 -3.32 -5.84 -9.59
C LEU A 147 -2.11 -5.71 -10.52
N TRP A 148 -1.69 -6.83 -11.14
CA TRP A 148 -0.62 -6.81 -12.13
C TRP A 148 -0.96 -5.92 -13.32
N SER A 149 -2.14 -6.04 -13.89
CA SER A 149 -2.58 -5.23 -15.02
C SER A 149 -2.47 -3.73 -14.72
N ARG A 150 -2.86 -3.30 -13.51
CA ARG A 150 -2.74 -1.91 -13.07
C ARG A 150 -1.29 -1.50 -12.88
N LEU A 151 -0.47 -2.33 -12.24
CA LEU A 151 0.96 -2.09 -12.06
C LEU A 151 1.68 -1.99 -13.42
N ALA A 152 1.36 -2.88 -14.36
CA ALA A 152 1.88 -2.84 -15.72
C ALA A 152 1.49 -1.56 -16.47
N ALA A 153 0.28 -1.03 -16.24
CA ALA A 153 -0.13 0.25 -16.81
C ALA A 153 0.70 1.43 -16.27
N ILE A 154 1.02 1.42 -14.99
CA ILE A 154 1.94 2.40 -14.38
C ILE A 154 3.32 2.31 -15.04
N GLN A 155 3.84 1.11 -15.22
CA GLN A 155 5.16 0.88 -15.81
C GLN A 155 5.26 1.26 -17.29
N ARG A 156 4.20 1.02 -18.08
CA ARG A 156 4.18 1.39 -19.49
C ARG A 156 4.23 2.91 -19.72
N ASN A 157 3.73 3.69 -18.76
CA ASN A 157 3.75 5.15 -18.85
C ASN A 157 4.05 5.80 -17.49
N PRO A 158 5.30 5.70 -17.01
CA PRO A 158 5.67 6.22 -15.70
C PRO A 158 5.51 7.73 -15.57
N ALA A 159 5.68 8.48 -16.66
CA ALA A 159 5.49 9.93 -16.64
C ALA A 159 4.01 10.31 -16.39
N LYS A 160 3.07 9.63 -17.04
CA LYS A 160 1.63 9.80 -16.82
C LYS A 160 1.27 9.40 -15.38
N ALA A 161 1.77 8.26 -14.89
CA ALA A 161 1.49 7.80 -13.54
C ALA A 161 2.02 8.80 -12.47
N LYS A 162 3.24 9.30 -12.62
CA LYS A 162 3.78 10.36 -11.74
C LYS A 162 2.97 11.65 -11.82
N SER A 163 2.49 12.03 -13.00
CA SER A 163 1.61 13.19 -13.17
C SER A 163 0.28 13.01 -12.44
N GLN A 164 -0.30 11.80 -12.48
CA GLN A 164 -1.51 11.45 -11.75
C GLN A 164 -1.27 11.51 -10.23
N ALA A 165 -0.16 10.94 -9.72
CA ALA A 165 0.20 11.03 -8.31
C ALA A 165 0.28 12.50 -7.83
N ARG A 166 0.93 13.38 -8.61
CA ARG A 166 0.98 14.82 -8.32
C ARG A 166 -0.39 15.48 -8.35
N SER A 167 -1.28 15.05 -9.26
CA SER A 167 -2.66 15.57 -9.32
C SER A 167 -3.46 15.20 -8.08
N ILE A 168 -3.35 13.95 -7.64
CA ILE A 168 -3.97 13.46 -6.40
C ILE A 168 -3.50 14.34 -5.22
N MET A 169 -2.20 14.54 -5.10
CA MET A 169 -1.64 15.35 -4.00
C MET A 169 -2.06 16.82 -4.06
N ARG A 170 -2.28 17.40 -5.24
CA ARG A 170 -2.88 18.75 -5.34
C ARG A 170 -4.28 18.77 -4.73
N THR A 171 -5.11 17.77 -5.02
CA THR A 171 -6.47 17.66 -4.43
C THR A 171 -6.40 17.51 -2.90
N VAL A 172 -5.50 16.67 -2.39
CA VAL A 172 -5.27 16.50 -0.95
C VAL A 172 -4.89 17.84 -0.30
N ASN A 173 -3.90 18.53 -0.84
CA ASN A 173 -3.42 19.80 -0.32
C ASN A 173 -4.52 20.89 -0.33
N GLN A 174 -5.35 20.95 -1.36
CA GLN A 174 -6.49 21.88 -1.41
C GLN A 174 -7.51 21.58 -0.31
N ARG A 175 -7.83 20.29 -0.08
CA ARG A 175 -8.74 19.88 1.01
C ARG A 175 -8.17 20.18 2.39
N GLN A 176 -6.89 19.90 2.61
CA GLN A 176 -6.21 20.23 3.87
C GLN A 176 -6.22 21.75 4.14
N LYS A 177 -5.91 22.56 3.12
CA LYS A 177 -5.97 24.01 3.24
C LYS A 177 -7.37 24.48 3.64
N ARG A 178 -8.41 23.99 2.96
CA ARG A 178 -9.81 24.32 3.28
C ARG A 178 -10.15 23.93 4.73
N MET A 179 -9.75 22.75 5.18
CA MET A 179 -9.97 22.29 6.56
C MET A 179 -9.31 23.25 7.57
N VAL A 180 -8.06 23.63 7.33
CA VAL A 180 -7.33 24.59 8.19
C VAL A 180 -8.01 25.97 8.20
N ASP A 181 -8.51 26.44 7.05
CA ASP A 181 -9.19 27.71 6.95
C ASP A 181 -10.51 27.71 7.75
N VAL A 182 -11.27 26.61 7.73
CA VAL A 182 -12.48 26.45 8.56
C VAL A 182 -12.12 26.52 10.05
N VAL A 183 -11.10 25.78 10.49
CA VAL A 183 -10.64 25.82 11.90
C VAL A 183 -10.23 27.24 12.31
N ARG A 184 -9.46 27.94 11.47
CA ARG A 184 -9.04 29.32 11.74
C ARG A 184 -10.21 30.30 11.86
N GLN A 185 -11.23 30.16 11.02
CA GLN A 185 -12.43 30.98 11.07
C GLN A 185 -13.22 30.75 12.38
N THR A 186 -13.39 29.48 12.76
CA THR A 186 -14.09 29.11 13.99
C THR A 186 -13.37 29.66 15.24
N CYS A 187 -12.03 29.52 15.30
CA CYS A 187 -11.25 30.05 16.43
C CYS A 187 -11.20 31.58 16.51
N ARG A 188 -11.52 32.32 15.44
CA ARG A 188 -11.56 33.79 15.44
C ARG A 188 -12.95 34.34 15.79
N ALA A 189 -13.99 33.50 15.67
CA ALA A 189 -15.36 33.87 15.97
C ALA A 189 -15.74 33.61 17.45
N SER A 190 -14.88 32.97 18.20
CA SER A 190 -14.93 32.78 19.65
C SER A 190 -14.06 33.77 20.37
#